data_563bece26157194c874b23fd47d8e980
#
_entry.id   563bece26157194c874b23fd47d8e980
#
_cell.length_a   1.000
_cell.length_b   1.000
_cell.length_c   1.000
_cell.angle_alpha   90.00
_cell.angle_beta   90.00
_cell.angle_gamma   90.00
#
_symmetry.space_group_name_H-M   'P 1'
#
loop_
_entity.id
_entity.type
_entity.pdbx_description
1 polymer ?
#
loop_
_entity_poly.entity_id
_entity_poly.type
_entity_poly.pdbx_seq_one_letter_code
_entity_poly.pdbx_strand_id
1 'polypeptide(L)'
;MSRFKLMKNIVNIAVVGLGQVGIYLLNELNTKKKDIELKTGKKINIVAISAKNINKKRQFKINKKIFFKKPLEIFNTKNVDILFEAIGLSDGISKKIVETALKNKINVITPNKALIAKHGDYLSKLAEKNKVNLEFEASVAGGIPILRTIKEGLATNQIKKVYGILNGTTNYILSEMENTNENFDKVLKKAQKLGYAEPGNSKLDLNGFDAFAKV
;
A
#
# COMPACT_ATOMS: atom_id res chain seq x y z
N MET A 1 19.02 -35.13 -11.09
CA MET A 1 18.39 -35.02 -9.75
C MET A 1 18.21 -33.58 -9.40
N SER A 2 17.00 -33.00 -9.56
CA SER A 2 16.72 -31.62 -9.22
C SER A 2 16.62 -31.52 -7.69
N ARG A 3 17.48 -30.70 -7.09
CA ARG A 3 17.36 -30.31 -5.69
C ARG A 3 16.03 -29.57 -5.52
N PHE A 4 15.02 -30.24 -5.00
CA PHE A 4 13.86 -29.57 -4.43
C PHE A 4 14.37 -28.63 -3.34
N LYS A 5 14.41 -27.32 -3.63
CA LYS A 5 14.70 -26.29 -2.64
C LYS A 5 13.60 -26.41 -1.60
N LEU A 6 13.91 -26.90 -0.41
CA LEU A 6 12.95 -26.97 0.70
C LEU A 6 12.27 -25.61 0.81
N MET A 7 10.97 -25.58 0.55
CA MET A 7 10.18 -24.34 0.61
C MET A 7 10.21 -23.85 2.06
N LYS A 8 10.69 -22.63 2.26
CA LYS A 8 10.75 -21.99 3.57
C LYS A 8 9.35 -21.95 4.20
N ASN A 9 9.16 -22.62 5.33
CA ASN A 9 7.85 -22.71 6.00
C ASN A 9 7.49 -21.44 6.79
N ILE A 10 8.45 -20.53 7.01
CA ILE A 10 8.25 -19.28 7.77
C ILE A 10 8.52 -18.11 6.84
N VAL A 11 7.61 -17.14 6.84
CA VAL A 11 7.74 -15.85 6.14
C VAL A 11 7.92 -14.75 7.18
N ASN A 12 9.08 -14.10 7.16
CA ASN A 12 9.43 -13.02 8.06
C ASN A 12 9.07 -11.67 7.42
N ILE A 13 8.24 -10.90 8.10
CA ILE A 13 7.71 -9.61 7.62
C ILE A 13 8.27 -8.47 8.47
N ALA A 14 8.78 -7.44 7.81
CA ALA A 14 9.06 -6.14 8.40
C ALA A 14 7.94 -5.15 8.03
N VAL A 15 7.49 -4.34 8.99
CA VAL A 15 6.42 -3.35 8.77
C VAL A 15 6.93 -1.95 9.10
N VAL A 16 6.84 -1.04 8.13
CA VAL A 16 7.28 0.34 8.27
C VAL A 16 6.12 1.30 7.99
N GLY A 17 5.88 2.18 8.95
CA GLY A 17 4.70 3.06 8.96
C GLY A 17 3.56 2.43 9.76
N LEU A 18 3.34 2.93 10.99
CA LEU A 18 2.28 2.48 11.89
C LEU A 18 1.16 3.53 11.98
N GLY A 19 0.69 3.98 10.82
CA GLY A 19 -0.58 4.68 10.64
C GLY A 19 -1.76 3.70 10.70
N GLN A 20 -2.95 4.14 10.26
CA GLN A 20 -4.15 3.29 10.23
C GLN A 20 -3.92 1.98 9.48
N VAL A 21 -3.37 2.05 8.26
CA VAL A 21 -3.13 0.87 7.41
C VAL A 21 -2.14 -0.11 8.04
N GLY A 22 -0.99 0.39 8.53
CA GLY A 22 0.03 -0.49 9.13
C GLY A 22 -0.44 -1.16 10.42
N ILE A 23 -1.21 -0.46 11.26
CA ILE A 23 -1.80 -1.04 12.48
C ILE A 23 -2.87 -2.05 12.14
N TYR A 24 -3.76 -1.75 11.18
CA TYR A 24 -4.77 -2.69 10.73
C TYR A 24 -4.13 -3.99 10.21
N LEU A 25 -3.11 -3.88 9.37
CA LEU A 25 -2.37 -5.04 8.88
C LEU A 25 -1.80 -5.89 10.03
N LEU A 26 -1.14 -5.27 11.01
CA LEU A 26 -0.58 -6.01 12.15
C LEU A 26 -1.65 -6.73 12.96
N ASN A 27 -2.80 -6.11 13.17
CA ASN A 27 -3.94 -6.74 13.83
C ASN A 27 -4.46 -7.93 13.03
N GLU A 28 -4.68 -7.78 11.72
CA GLU A 28 -5.17 -8.84 10.84
C GLU A 28 -4.20 -10.02 10.77
N LEU A 29 -2.91 -9.76 10.62
CA LEU A 29 -1.88 -10.80 10.61
C LEU A 29 -1.81 -11.56 11.95
N ASN A 30 -2.10 -10.90 13.06
CA ASN A 30 -2.12 -11.54 14.37
C ASN A 30 -3.40 -12.35 14.60
N THR A 31 -4.56 -11.81 14.27
CA THR A 31 -5.87 -12.45 14.49
C THR A 31 -6.10 -13.62 13.52
N LYS A 32 -5.72 -13.46 12.26
CA LYS A 32 -5.90 -14.47 11.20
C LYS A 32 -4.70 -15.38 11.00
N LYS A 33 -3.77 -15.41 11.95
CA LYS A 33 -2.52 -16.17 11.82
C LYS A 33 -2.74 -17.64 11.46
N LYS A 34 -3.67 -18.32 12.15
CA LYS A 34 -3.98 -19.74 11.91
C LYS A 34 -4.62 -19.94 10.53
N ASP A 35 -5.53 -19.07 10.12
CA ASP A 35 -6.21 -19.17 8.82
C ASP A 35 -5.23 -18.97 7.67
N ILE A 36 -4.29 -18.04 7.82
CA ILE A 36 -3.23 -17.80 6.84
C ILE A 36 -2.33 -19.03 6.74
N GLU A 37 -1.92 -19.60 7.87
CA GLU A 37 -1.10 -20.81 7.91
C GLU A 37 -1.80 -21.99 7.23
N LEU A 38 -3.07 -22.21 7.52
CA LEU A 38 -3.87 -23.26 6.89
C LEU A 38 -4.01 -23.09 5.37
N LYS A 39 -4.26 -21.85 4.91
CA LYS A 39 -4.47 -21.56 3.47
C LYS A 39 -3.19 -21.56 2.65
N THR A 40 -2.07 -21.18 3.25
CA THR A 40 -0.81 -20.96 2.53
C THR A 40 0.27 -22.01 2.81
N GLY A 41 0.11 -22.81 3.85
CA GLY A 41 1.17 -23.67 4.38
C GLY A 41 2.36 -22.89 4.98
N LYS A 42 2.20 -21.57 5.23
CA LYS A 42 3.27 -20.68 5.69
C LYS A 42 2.95 -20.05 7.04
N LYS A 43 3.89 -20.10 7.95
CA LYS A 43 3.84 -19.34 9.20
C LYS A 43 4.31 -17.92 8.97
N ILE A 44 3.55 -16.93 9.43
CA ILE A 44 3.94 -15.53 9.38
C ILE A 44 4.57 -15.12 10.70
N ASN A 45 5.72 -14.44 10.60
CA ASN A 45 6.44 -13.91 11.73
C ASN A 45 6.78 -12.42 11.50
N ILE A 46 6.37 -11.55 12.41
CA ILE A 46 6.75 -10.13 12.37
C ILE A 46 8.09 -9.97 13.06
N VAL A 47 9.12 -9.64 12.31
CA VAL A 47 10.51 -9.59 12.79
C VAL A 47 11.04 -8.17 13.02
N ALA A 48 10.44 -7.17 12.37
CA ALA A 48 10.83 -5.77 12.54
C ALA A 48 9.63 -4.84 12.35
N ILE A 49 9.56 -3.80 13.14
CA ILE A 49 8.52 -2.76 13.07
C ILE A 49 9.18 -1.40 13.19
N SER A 50 8.79 -0.42 12.36
CA SER A 50 9.31 0.93 12.48
C SER A 50 8.22 2.00 12.39
N ALA A 51 8.33 3.01 13.27
CA ALA A 51 7.53 4.22 13.25
C ALA A 51 8.27 5.38 13.94
N LYS A 52 7.89 6.63 13.64
CA LYS A 52 8.51 7.82 14.25
C LYS A 52 8.39 7.85 15.77
N ASN A 53 7.24 7.45 16.31
CA ASN A 53 6.96 7.53 17.74
C ASN A 53 6.40 6.20 18.26
N ILE A 54 7.16 5.52 19.12
CA ILE A 54 6.75 4.27 19.77
C ILE A 54 5.64 4.50 20.80
N ASN A 55 5.64 5.65 21.47
CA ASN A 55 4.72 5.95 22.57
C ASN A 55 3.35 6.44 22.10
N LYS A 56 3.15 6.66 20.78
CA LYS A 56 1.82 7.00 20.24
C LYS A 56 0.85 5.88 20.60
N LYS A 57 -0.28 6.23 21.25
CA LYS A 57 -1.36 5.27 21.58
C LYS A 57 -1.89 4.61 20.32
N ARG A 58 -1.90 3.29 20.28
CA ARG A 58 -2.35 2.46 19.14
C ARG A 58 -3.20 1.30 19.66
N GLN A 59 -4.08 0.80 18.82
CA GLN A 59 -4.88 -0.40 19.12
C GLN A 59 -4.08 -1.71 19.04
N PHE A 60 -2.77 -1.65 18.79
CA PHE A 60 -1.87 -2.79 18.70
C PHE A 60 -0.72 -2.63 19.71
N LYS A 61 -0.46 -3.69 20.50
CA LYS A 61 0.65 -3.71 21.46
C LYS A 61 1.96 -3.98 20.73
N ILE A 62 2.79 -2.97 20.58
CA ILE A 62 4.08 -3.08 19.90
C ILE A 62 5.08 -3.84 20.80
N ASN A 63 5.70 -4.88 20.24
CA ASN A 63 6.83 -5.53 20.89
C ASN A 63 8.08 -4.64 20.73
N LYS A 64 8.56 -4.09 21.83
CA LYS A 64 9.73 -3.18 21.86
C LYS A 64 11.02 -3.83 21.34
N LYS A 65 11.16 -5.16 21.44
CA LYS A 65 12.37 -5.90 21.02
C LYS A 65 12.58 -5.88 19.50
N ILE A 66 11.51 -5.71 18.73
CA ILE A 66 11.55 -5.67 17.24
C ILE A 66 11.25 -4.28 16.70
N PHE A 67 11.23 -3.26 17.57
CA PHE A 67 10.91 -1.90 17.17
C PHE A 67 12.18 -1.10 16.86
N PHE A 68 12.18 -0.42 15.70
CA PHE A 68 13.24 0.46 15.23
C PHE A 68 12.69 1.88 15.07
N LYS A 69 13.36 2.87 15.68
CA LYS A 69 12.98 4.28 15.54
C LYS A 69 13.31 4.82 14.15
N LYS A 70 14.44 4.42 13.59
CA LYS A 70 14.87 4.80 12.25
C LYS A 70 14.46 3.69 11.26
N PRO A 71 13.65 4.00 10.24
CA PRO A 71 13.13 2.98 9.32
C PRO A 71 14.18 2.12 8.63
N LEU A 72 15.34 2.68 8.28
CA LEU A 72 16.41 1.94 7.62
C LEU A 72 17.13 0.93 8.52
N GLU A 73 17.03 1.07 9.84
CA GLU A 73 17.63 0.13 10.79
C GLU A 73 16.95 -1.25 10.76
N ILE A 74 15.74 -1.36 10.19
CA ILE A 74 15.08 -2.67 10.02
C ILE A 74 15.92 -3.65 9.19
N PHE A 75 16.79 -3.15 8.30
CA PHE A 75 17.67 -3.99 7.48
C PHE A 75 18.83 -4.62 8.26
N ASN A 76 19.04 -4.23 9.52
CA ASN A 76 19.92 -4.92 10.44
C ASN A 76 19.30 -6.24 10.93
N THR A 77 17.97 -6.42 10.75
CA THR A 77 17.27 -7.66 11.05
C THR A 77 17.57 -8.70 9.98
N LYS A 78 18.08 -9.87 10.40
CA LYS A 78 18.37 -10.96 9.47
C LYS A 78 17.08 -11.65 8.96
N ASN A 79 17.15 -12.15 7.72
CA ASN A 79 16.11 -12.99 7.13
C ASN A 79 14.73 -12.31 7.00
N VAL A 80 14.66 -11.04 6.65
CA VAL A 80 13.42 -10.38 6.24
C VAL A 80 13.07 -10.88 4.83
N ASP A 81 11.88 -11.43 4.65
CA ASP A 81 11.38 -11.92 3.35
C ASP A 81 10.49 -10.91 2.65
N ILE A 82 9.70 -10.17 3.43
CA ILE A 82 8.76 -9.17 2.93
C ILE A 82 8.87 -7.89 3.76
N LEU A 83 8.98 -6.76 3.07
CA LEU A 83 8.78 -5.44 3.64
C LEU A 83 7.36 -4.95 3.30
N PHE A 84 6.60 -4.56 4.31
CA PHE A 84 5.38 -3.77 4.13
C PHE A 84 5.66 -2.29 4.44
N GLU A 85 5.55 -1.43 3.41
CA GLU A 85 5.73 0.02 3.52
C GLU A 85 4.38 0.73 3.56
N ALA A 86 4.10 1.50 4.62
CA ALA A 86 2.88 2.28 4.82
C ALA A 86 3.18 3.66 5.45
N ILE A 87 4.24 4.34 4.98
CA ILE A 87 4.59 5.69 5.44
C ILE A 87 3.73 6.74 4.74
N GLY A 88 3.47 6.56 3.42
CA GLY A 88 2.58 7.40 2.65
C GLY A 88 3.23 8.63 1.99
N LEU A 89 4.56 8.70 1.92
CA LEU A 89 5.29 9.76 1.21
C LEU A 89 5.69 9.32 -0.20
N SER A 90 5.63 10.19 -1.18
CA SER A 90 6.08 9.88 -2.55
C SER A 90 7.60 9.77 -2.65
N ASP A 91 8.32 10.50 -1.81
CA ASP A 91 9.77 10.66 -1.87
C ASP A 91 10.44 10.42 -0.52
N GLY A 92 11.72 10.73 -0.44
CA GLY A 92 12.50 10.70 0.78
C GLY A 92 12.59 9.31 1.38
N ILE A 93 12.11 9.14 2.62
CA ILE A 93 12.27 7.88 3.35
C ILE A 93 11.46 6.73 2.77
N SER A 94 10.25 6.97 2.24
CA SER A 94 9.42 5.92 1.61
C SER A 94 10.14 5.34 0.40
N LYS A 95 10.59 6.19 -0.52
CA LYS A 95 11.36 5.76 -1.69
C LYS A 95 12.63 5.00 -1.28
N LYS A 96 13.42 5.60 -0.38
CA LYS A 96 14.71 5.03 0.05
C LYS A 96 14.55 3.64 0.69
N ILE A 97 13.52 3.43 1.50
CA ILE A 97 13.32 2.14 2.17
C ILE A 97 12.86 1.06 1.20
N VAL A 98 11.98 1.40 0.24
CA VAL A 98 11.56 0.47 -0.81
C VAL A 98 12.73 0.12 -1.72
N GLU A 99 13.50 1.09 -2.19
CA GLU A 99 14.71 0.83 -2.98
C GLU A 99 15.72 -0.07 -2.26
N THR A 100 15.95 0.20 -0.96
CA THR A 100 16.89 -0.59 -0.15
C THR A 100 16.39 -2.03 0.01
N ALA A 101 15.09 -2.23 0.24
CA ALA A 101 14.51 -3.56 0.32
C ALA A 101 14.69 -4.34 -0.99
N LEU A 102 14.33 -3.74 -2.12
CA LEU A 102 14.46 -4.38 -3.44
C LEU A 102 15.92 -4.73 -3.77
N LYS A 103 16.87 -3.82 -3.47
CA LYS A 103 18.31 -4.08 -3.64
C LYS A 103 18.83 -5.22 -2.75
N ASN A 104 18.26 -5.36 -1.55
CA ASN A 104 18.57 -6.45 -0.62
C ASN A 104 17.79 -7.74 -0.91
N LYS A 105 17.15 -7.84 -2.08
CA LYS A 105 16.34 -8.99 -2.49
C LYS A 105 15.18 -9.32 -1.54
N ILE A 106 14.57 -8.30 -0.96
CA ILE A 106 13.40 -8.39 -0.11
C ILE A 106 12.18 -8.00 -0.95
N ASN A 107 11.13 -8.84 -0.94
CA ASN A 107 9.87 -8.50 -1.58
C ASN A 107 9.21 -7.31 -0.89
N VAL A 108 8.54 -6.46 -1.63
CA VAL A 108 7.90 -5.25 -1.09
C VAL A 108 6.41 -5.27 -1.37
N ILE A 109 5.63 -4.90 -0.37
CA ILE A 109 4.19 -4.61 -0.48
C ILE A 109 3.97 -3.18 -0.01
N THR A 110 3.29 -2.35 -0.81
CA THR A 110 2.99 -0.98 -0.43
C THR A 110 1.60 -0.53 -0.91
N PRO A 111 0.78 0.11 -0.06
CA PRO A 111 -0.44 0.80 -0.46
C PRO A 111 -0.19 2.25 -0.90
N ASN A 112 1.06 2.68 -1.02
CA ASN A 112 1.45 4.06 -1.23
C ASN A 112 1.32 4.50 -2.69
N LYS A 113 0.11 4.91 -3.10
CA LYS A 113 -0.17 5.34 -4.47
C LYS A 113 0.73 6.48 -4.94
N ALA A 114 1.06 7.45 -4.06
CA ALA A 114 1.91 8.58 -4.44
C ALA A 114 3.34 8.16 -4.79
N LEU A 115 3.88 7.17 -4.08
CA LEU A 115 5.18 6.57 -4.39
C LEU A 115 5.13 5.83 -5.74
N ILE A 116 4.09 5.02 -5.95
CA ILE A 116 3.94 4.21 -7.17
C ILE A 116 3.68 5.11 -8.38
N ALA A 117 2.79 6.09 -8.28
CA ALA A 117 2.53 7.04 -9.37
C ALA A 117 3.80 7.79 -9.82
N LYS A 118 4.68 8.13 -8.88
CA LYS A 118 5.90 8.91 -9.18
C LYS A 118 7.10 8.05 -9.58
N HIS A 119 7.25 6.88 -9.00
CA HIS A 119 8.46 6.05 -9.09
C HIS A 119 8.19 4.59 -9.47
N GLY A 120 6.94 4.22 -9.78
CA GLY A 120 6.53 2.83 -10.00
C GLY A 120 7.32 2.15 -11.12
N ASP A 121 7.52 2.81 -12.26
CA ASP A 121 8.32 2.26 -13.38
C ASP A 121 9.75 1.93 -12.94
N TYR A 122 10.41 2.88 -12.28
CA TYR A 122 11.76 2.66 -11.76
C TYR A 122 11.83 1.53 -10.72
N LEU A 123 10.90 1.52 -9.76
CA LEU A 123 10.88 0.52 -8.69
C LEU A 123 10.53 -0.88 -9.21
N SER A 124 9.65 -0.98 -10.20
CA SER A 124 9.31 -2.25 -10.87
C SER A 124 10.51 -2.82 -11.61
N LYS A 125 11.21 -2.01 -12.41
CA LYS A 125 12.47 -2.42 -13.08
C LYS A 125 13.54 -2.85 -12.07
N LEU A 126 13.61 -2.16 -10.92
CA LEU A 126 14.54 -2.53 -9.85
C LEU A 126 14.18 -3.88 -9.22
N ALA A 127 12.88 -4.15 -9.01
CA ALA A 127 12.37 -5.42 -8.49
C ALA A 127 12.68 -6.58 -9.45
N GLU A 128 12.39 -6.40 -10.74
CA GLU A 128 12.70 -7.38 -11.79
C GLU A 128 14.19 -7.71 -11.85
N LYS A 129 15.06 -6.68 -11.87
CA LYS A 129 16.52 -6.83 -11.87
C LYS A 129 17.01 -7.67 -10.69
N ASN A 130 16.40 -7.51 -9.52
CA ASN A 130 16.77 -8.23 -8.30
C ASN A 130 15.98 -9.54 -8.09
N LYS A 131 15.05 -9.89 -9.01
CA LYS A 131 14.22 -11.10 -8.98
C LYS A 131 13.38 -11.19 -7.70
N VAL A 132 12.75 -10.07 -7.33
CA VAL A 132 11.81 -9.92 -6.22
C VAL A 132 10.54 -9.24 -6.68
N ASN A 133 9.47 -9.35 -5.89
CA ASN A 133 8.18 -8.76 -6.20
C ASN A 133 8.01 -7.38 -5.55
N LEU A 134 7.40 -6.47 -6.30
CA LEU A 134 6.84 -5.22 -5.82
C LEU A 134 5.32 -5.29 -6.02
N GLU A 135 4.57 -5.41 -4.92
CA GLU A 135 3.11 -5.52 -4.92
C GLU A 135 2.48 -4.24 -4.37
N PHE A 136 1.52 -3.69 -5.12
CA PHE A 136 0.88 -2.41 -4.80
C PHE A 136 -0.62 -2.39 -5.09
N GLU A 137 -1.29 -3.55 -5.05
CA GLU A 137 -2.73 -3.68 -5.29
C GLU A 137 -3.57 -2.68 -4.47
N ALA A 138 -3.23 -2.50 -3.18
CA ALA A 138 -3.95 -1.60 -2.30
C ALA A 138 -3.71 -0.10 -2.58
N SER A 139 -2.84 0.25 -3.52
CA SER A 139 -2.60 1.64 -3.94
C SER A 139 -3.70 2.17 -4.85
N VAL A 140 -4.41 1.29 -5.56
CA VAL A 140 -5.47 1.63 -6.51
C VAL A 140 -6.74 0.85 -6.18
N ALA A 141 -7.88 1.54 -6.13
CA ALA A 141 -9.21 0.94 -5.95
C ALA A 141 -9.26 -0.08 -4.79
N GLY A 142 -8.87 0.32 -3.58
CA GLY A 142 -8.74 -0.56 -2.42
C GLY A 142 -9.90 -1.54 -2.24
N GLY A 143 -9.59 -2.84 -2.12
CA GLY A 143 -10.57 -3.92 -2.06
C GLY A 143 -11.04 -4.46 -3.42
N ILE A 144 -10.72 -3.80 -4.54
CA ILE A 144 -11.02 -4.27 -5.89
C ILE A 144 -9.73 -4.75 -6.55
N PRO A 145 -9.60 -6.03 -6.97
CA PRO A 145 -8.34 -6.59 -7.47
C PRO A 145 -8.08 -6.19 -8.93
N ILE A 146 -8.02 -4.89 -9.24
CA ILE A 146 -7.90 -4.38 -10.62
C ILE A 146 -6.49 -4.59 -11.18
N LEU A 147 -5.44 -4.29 -10.39
CA LEU A 147 -4.06 -4.43 -10.86
C LEU A 147 -3.70 -5.90 -11.08
N ARG A 148 -4.12 -6.80 -10.18
CA ARG A 148 -3.93 -8.23 -10.34
C ARG A 148 -4.68 -8.77 -11.56
N THR A 149 -5.90 -8.30 -11.81
CA THR A 149 -6.65 -8.67 -13.01
C THR A 149 -5.89 -8.27 -14.27
N ILE A 150 -5.33 -7.07 -14.34
CA ILE A 150 -4.54 -6.61 -15.48
C ILE A 150 -3.23 -7.40 -15.61
N LYS A 151 -2.48 -7.56 -14.52
CA LYS A 151 -1.15 -8.19 -14.53
C LYS A 151 -1.19 -9.70 -14.76
N GLU A 152 -2.15 -10.40 -14.16
CA GLU A 152 -2.22 -11.86 -14.16
C GLU A 152 -3.32 -12.37 -15.08
N GLY A 153 -4.54 -11.84 -14.95
CA GLY A 153 -5.70 -12.30 -15.73
C GLY A 153 -5.64 -11.92 -17.20
N LEU A 154 -5.05 -10.77 -17.52
CA LEU A 154 -4.94 -10.23 -18.88
C LEU A 154 -3.49 -10.18 -19.39
N ALA A 155 -2.59 -10.99 -18.83
CA ALA A 155 -1.16 -10.96 -19.11
C ALA A 155 -0.80 -11.13 -20.61
N THR A 156 -1.63 -11.84 -21.37
CA THR A 156 -1.43 -12.06 -22.81
C THR A 156 -2.18 -11.06 -23.69
N ASN A 157 -2.95 -10.16 -23.08
CA ASN A 157 -3.77 -9.20 -23.82
C ASN A 157 -3.04 -7.87 -23.97
N GLN A 158 -3.25 -7.19 -25.09
CA GLN A 158 -2.81 -5.83 -25.30
C GLN A 158 -3.88 -4.85 -24.80
N ILE A 159 -3.61 -4.17 -23.67
CA ILE A 159 -4.50 -3.13 -23.15
C ILE A 159 -4.34 -1.88 -23.99
N LYS A 160 -5.40 -1.48 -24.70
CA LYS A 160 -5.41 -0.28 -25.55
C LYS A 160 -5.93 0.97 -24.85
N LYS A 161 -6.81 0.80 -23.86
CA LYS A 161 -7.46 1.92 -23.17
C LYS A 161 -7.89 1.51 -21.76
N VAL A 162 -7.71 2.41 -20.81
CA VAL A 162 -8.25 2.33 -19.44
C VAL A 162 -9.08 3.58 -19.19
N TYR A 163 -10.30 3.41 -18.71
CA TYR A 163 -11.18 4.52 -18.33
C TYR A 163 -12.15 4.09 -17.25
N GLY A 164 -12.64 5.06 -16.47
CA GLY A 164 -13.58 4.78 -15.39
C GLY A 164 -13.80 5.98 -14.50
N ILE A 165 -14.63 5.79 -13.47
CA ILE A 165 -14.82 6.76 -12.39
C ILE A 165 -13.80 6.46 -11.31
N LEU A 166 -12.77 7.30 -11.20
CA LEU A 166 -11.60 7.04 -10.37
C LEU A 166 -11.59 7.78 -9.02
N ASN A 167 -12.49 8.75 -8.85
CA ASN A 167 -12.58 9.54 -7.62
C ASN A 167 -14.04 9.72 -7.19
N GLY A 168 -14.39 9.29 -5.97
CA GLY A 168 -15.75 9.34 -5.44
C GLY A 168 -16.22 10.75 -5.14
N THR A 169 -15.34 11.62 -4.64
CA THR A 169 -15.66 13.00 -4.29
C THR A 169 -16.12 13.80 -5.52
N THR A 170 -15.31 13.78 -6.58
CA THR A 170 -15.63 14.47 -7.84
C THR A 170 -16.85 13.87 -8.52
N ASN A 171 -16.99 12.55 -8.49
CA ASN A 171 -18.18 11.89 -9.03
C ASN A 171 -19.46 12.34 -8.31
N TYR A 172 -19.46 12.36 -6.97
CA TYR A 172 -20.59 12.86 -6.19
C TYR A 172 -20.93 14.31 -6.56
N ILE A 173 -19.92 15.20 -6.61
CA ILE A 173 -20.12 16.61 -6.89
C ILE A 173 -20.73 16.82 -8.29
N LEU A 174 -20.16 16.17 -9.32
CA LEU A 174 -20.65 16.31 -10.68
C LEU A 174 -22.08 15.76 -10.85
N SER A 175 -22.35 14.58 -10.28
CA SER A 175 -23.69 13.98 -10.33
C SER A 175 -24.74 14.82 -9.59
N GLU A 176 -24.39 15.38 -8.42
CA GLU A 176 -25.31 16.23 -7.67
C GLU A 176 -25.57 17.56 -8.39
N MET A 177 -24.56 18.17 -9.01
CA MET A 177 -24.73 19.37 -9.84
C MET A 177 -25.64 19.10 -11.03
N GLU A 178 -25.49 17.96 -11.70
CA GLU A 178 -26.33 17.55 -12.81
C GLU A 178 -27.80 17.35 -12.39
N ASN A 179 -28.01 16.66 -11.27
CA ASN A 179 -29.36 16.34 -10.76
C ASN A 179 -30.12 17.53 -10.18
N THR A 180 -29.42 18.50 -9.59
CA THR A 180 -30.04 19.58 -8.83
C THR A 180 -29.91 20.97 -9.48
N ASN A 181 -29.10 21.11 -10.53
CA ASN A 181 -28.68 22.39 -11.11
C ASN A 181 -28.08 23.38 -10.09
N GLU A 182 -27.59 22.87 -8.94
CA GLU A 182 -26.92 23.70 -7.95
C GLU A 182 -25.48 24.01 -8.39
N ASN A 183 -24.95 25.15 -7.95
CA ASN A 183 -23.56 25.52 -8.25
C ASN A 183 -22.56 24.70 -7.43
N PHE A 184 -21.31 24.67 -7.92
CA PHE A 184 -20.21 23.89 -7.35
C PHE A 184 -20.00 24.14 -5.85
N ASP A 185 -19.98 25.42 -5.41
CA ASP A 185 -19.69 25.76 -4.01
C ASP A 185 -20.74 25.21 -3.05
N LYS A 186 -22.00 25.20 -3.46
CA LYS A 186 -23.11 24.69 -2.67
C LYS A 186 -23.05 23.17 -2.57
N VAL A 187 -22.77 22.51 -3.69
CA VAL A 187 -22.62 21.04 -3.73
C VAL A 187 -21.38 20.59 -2.98
N LEU A 188 -20.27 21.32 -3.08
CA LEU A 188 -19.05 21.00 -2.30
C LEU A 188 -19.32 21.06 -0.80
N LYS A 189 -20.07 22.07 -0.31
CA LYS A 189 -20.48 22.13 1.11
C LYS A 189 -21.34 20.94 1.51
N LYS A 190 -22.24 20.47 0.64
CA LYS A 190 -23.03 19.24 0.87
C LYS A 190 -22.10 18.01 0.96
N ALA A 191 -21.18 17.86 0.00
CA ALA A 191 -20.22 16.78 -0.02
C ALA A 191 -19.37 16.72 1.28
N GLN A 192 -18.96 17.88 1.79
CA GLN A 192 -18.22 17.97 3.05
C GLN A 192 -19.08 17.56 4.25
N LYS A 193 -20.34 17.98 4.31
CA LYS A 193 -21.27 17.57 5.39
C LYS A 193 -21.53 16.06 5.41
N LEU A 194 -21.59 15.44 4.22
CA LEU A 194 -21.83 14.01 4.07
C LEU A 194 -20.54 13.16 4.19
N GLY A 195 -19.38 13.78 4.33
CA GLY A 195 -18.10 13.10 4.46
C GLY A 195 -17.48 12.60 3.14
N TYR A 196 -18.02 13.01 1.98
CA TYR A 196 -17.42 12.72 0.67
C TYR A 196 -16.22 13.60 0.35
N ALA A 197 -16.11 14.79 0.96
CA ALA A 197 -15.00 15.69 0.82
C ALA A 197 -14.47 16.13 2.20
N GLU A 198 -13.14 16.11 2.38
CA GLU A 198 -12.53 16.61 3.61
C GLU A 198 -12.59 18.12 3.68
N PRO A 199 -13.11 18.73 4.78
CA PRO A 199 -13.08 20.15 4.97
C PRO A 199 -11.65 20.72 4.93
N GLY A 200 -11.38 21.67 4.04
CA GLY A 200 -10.08 22.31 3.90
C GLY A 200 -9.01 21.54 3.13
N ASN A 201 -9.20 20.24 2.79
CA ASN A 201 -8.19 19.43 2.12
C ASN A 201 -8.70 18.67 0.87
N SER A 202 -9.79 19.14 0.27
CA SER A 202 -10.35 18.52 -0.96
C SER A 202 -9.57 18.83 -2.24
N LYS A 203 -8.50 19.64 -2.17
CA LYS A 203 -7.73 20.08 -3.35
C LYS A 203 -7.15 18.91 -4.18
N LEU A 204 -6.70 17.84 -3.55
CA LEU A 204 -6.14 16.70 -4.27
C LEU A 204 -7.18 15.96 -5.11
N ASP A 205 -8.41 15.86 -4.59
CA ASP A 205 -9.53 15.25 -5.29
C ASP A 205 -10.01 16.16 -6.42
N LEU A 206 -10.29 17.44 -6.10
CA LEU A 206 -10.85 18.40 -7.03
C LEU A 206 -9.91 18.77 -8.18
N ASN A 207 -8.60 18.76 -7.96
CA ASN A 207 -7.60 19.03 -9.00
C ASN A 207 -7.22 17.78 -9.82
N GLY A 208 -7.86 16.64 -9.57
CA GLY A 208 -7.64 15.40 -10.29
C GLY A 208 -6.35 14.66 -9.93
N PHE A 209 -5.57 15.09 -8.94
CA PHE A 209 -4.33 14.40 -8.54
C PHE A 209 -4.57 13.00 -8.01
N ASP A 210 -5.68 12.78 -7.30
CA ASP A 210 -6.05 11.45 -6.83
C ASP A 210 -6.37 10.50 -7.99
N ALA A 211 -7.15 10.95 -8.95
CA ALA A 211 -7.48 10.19 -10.16
C ALA A 211 -6.23 9.91 -11.01
N PHE A 212 -5.40 10.93 -11.24
CA PHE A 212 -4.12 10.79 -11.96
C PHE A 212 -3.20 9.74 -11.33
N ALA A 213 -3.09 9.72 -10.01
CA ALA A 213 -2.23 8.77 -9.32
C ALA A 213 -2.75 7.31 -9.36
N LYS A 214 -3.99 7.08 -9.80
CA LYS A 214 -4.60 5.75 -9.96
C LYS A 214 -4.44 5.17 -11.36
N VAL A 215 -4.26 6.04 -12.38
CA VAL A 215 -4.03 5.65 -13.79
C VAL A 215 -2.56 5.40 -14.05
#